data_09d973b55ec737caacbdfd35935f4b2e
#
_entry.id   09d973b55ec737caacbdfd35935f4b2e
#
_cell.length_a   1.000
_cell.length_b   1.000
_cell.length_c   1.000
_cell.angle_alpha   90.00
_cell.angle_beta   90.00
_cell.angle_gamma   90.00
#
_symmetry.space_group_name_H-M   'P 1'
#
loop_
_entity.id
_entity.type
_entity.pdbx_description
1 polymer ?
#
loop_
_entity_poly.entity_id
_entity_poly.type
_entity_poly.pdbx_seq_one_letter_code
_entity_poly.pdbx_strand_id
1 'polypeptide(L)'
;TVSGRCGFVVRALFGNPVTKTNVWTGITGGNIVYANVQGSAVAKPKITSAKAGDGQVALNWSAVSGATNYAVYTYVNGKWAVAGYRTATGMYVTGLTNGVKYGFAVKAYVNGAWSDIGSSDIVYATPAAAVAKPVITKAQAQDGQVALNWTTVSGATNYAVYTYLNGKWSVAGYRTATGMYVTGLT
;
A
#
# COMPACT_ATOMS: atom_id res chain seq x y z
N THR A 1 -19.09 6.06 19.72
CA THR A 1 -20.27 5.61 18.95
C THR A 1 -20.77 4.31 19.57
N VAL A 2 -21.97 4.33 20.14
CA VAL A 2 -22.60 3.14 20.71
C VAL A 2 -23.28 2.40 19.55
N SER A 3 -22.81 1.18 19.26
CA SER A 3 -23.53 0.27 18.39
C SER A 3 -24.27 -0.74 19.27
N GLY A 4 -25.56 -0.97 19.02
CA GLY A 4 -26.34 -1.90 19.80
C GLY A 4 -27.84 -1.61 19.75
N ARG A 5 -28.60 -2.44 20.44
CA ARG A 5 -30.05 -2.26 20.56
C ARG A 5 -30.34 -1.29 21.71
N CYS A 6 -30.88 -0.12 21.40
CA CYS A 6 -31.29 0.87 22.40
C CYS A 6 -32.80 0.85 22.56
N GLY A 7 -33.26 0.86 23.79
CA GLY A 7 -34.68 1.00 24.14
C GLY A 7 -35.04 2.44 24.46
N PHE A 8 -36.15 2.90 23.95
CA PHE A 8 -36.65 4.25 24.17
C PHE A 8 -38.07 4.20 24.77
N VAL A 9 -38.31 5.06 25.74
CA VAL A 9 -39.64 5.26 26.34
C VAL A 9 -39.88 6.73 26.56
N VAL A 10 -41.09 7.18 26.29
CA VAL A 10 -41.55 8.54 26.59
C VAL A 10 -42.53 8.45 27.74
N ARG A 11 -42.38 9.33 28.74
CA ARG A 11 -43.28 9.43 29.90
C ARG A 11 -43.99 10.77 29.87
N ALA A 12 -45.25 10.75 30.18
CA ALA A 12 -46.04 11.98 30.39
C ALA A 12 -46.07 12.34 31.86
N LEU A 13 -45.91 13.61 32.16
CA LEU A 13 -46.07 14.18 33.49
C LEU A 13 -47.46 14.86 33.55
N PHE A 14 -48.28 14.35 34.45
CA PHE A 14 -49.58 14.97 34.71
C PHE A 14 -49.52 15.80 36.01
N GLY A 15 -49.70 17.11 35.87
CA GLY A 15 -49.87 17.97 37.04
C GLY A 15 -51.30 17.91 37.52
N ASN A 16 -51.51 17.66 38.82
CA ASN A 16 -52.80 17.74 39.44
C ASN A 16 -53.01 19.19 39.95
N PRO A 17 -53.92 19.97 39.36
CA PRO A 17 -54.13 21.39 39.74
C PRO A 17 -54.71 21.53 41.15
N VAL A 18 -55.37 20.50 41.67
CA VAL A 18 -56.03 20.56 43.01
C VAL A 18 -55.04 20.19 44.12
N THR A 19 -54.29 19.10 43.95
CA THR A 19 -53.35 18.62 44.99
C THR A 19 -51.93 19.16 44.85
N LYS A 20 -51.63 19.84 43.72
CA LYS A 20 -50.33 20.34 43.32
C LYS A 20 -49.27 19.22 43.28
N THR A 21 -49.68 17.98 43.08
CA THR A 21 -48.81 16.83 42.91
C THR A 21 -48.62 16.47 41.45
N ASN A 22 -47.41 16.14 41.05
CA ASN A 22 -47.04 15.68 39.71
C ASN A 22 -46.97 14.16 39.69
N VAL A 23 -47.61 13.53 38.71
CA VAL A 23 -47.56 12.05 38.55
C VAL A 23 -47.04 11.74 37.16
N TRP A 24 -45.95 10.93 37.11
CA TRP A 24 -45.42 10.41 35.88
C TRP A 24 -46.14 9.12 35.49
N THR A 25 -46.39 8.93 34.22
CA THR A 25 -46.88 7.63 33.73
C THR A 25 -45.85 6.54 34.00
N GLY A 26 -46.30 5.36 34.42
CA GLY A 26 -45.43 4.22 34.65
C GLY A 26 -44.70 3.75 33.39
N ILE A 27 -43.52 3.19 33.53
CA ILE A 27 -42.83 2.47 32.47
C ILE A 27 -43.32 1.00 32.53
N THR A 28 -43.98 0.56 31.48
CA THR A 28 -44.36 -0.85 31.30
C THR A 28 -43.65 -1.41 30.08
N GLY A 29 -43.42 -2.73 30.04
CA GLY A 29 -42.68 -3.37 28.93
C GLY A 29 -43.25 -3.09 27.54
N GLY A 30 -44.60 -2.82 27.47
CA GLY A 30 -45.26 -2.48 26.19
C GLY A 30 -45.01 -1.05 25.69
N ASN A 31 -44.44 -0.18 26.53
CA ASN A 31 -44.15 1.22 26.18
C ASN A 31 -42.70 1.45 25.70
N ILE A 32 -41.90 0.41 25.65
CA ILE A 32 -40.51 0.51 25.25
C ILE A 32 -40.39 0.15 23.76
N VAL A 33 -39.99 1.12 22.97
CA VAL A 33 -39.62 0.91 21.56
C VAL A 33 -38.13 0.75 21.45
N TYR A 34 -37.71 -0.30 20.74
CA TYR A 34 -36.30 -0.59 20.52
C TYR A 34 -35.89 -0.23 19.10
N ALA A 35 -34.78 0.45 19.00
CA ALA A 35 -34.10 0.68 17.73
C ALA A 35 -32.66 0.14 17.79
N ASN A 36 -32.18 -0.40 16.69
CA ASN A 36 -30.78 -0.75 16.55
C ASN A 36 -30.00 0.48 16.09
N VAL A 37 -29.01 0.87 16.88
CA VAL A 37 -28.07 1.90 16.48
C VAL A 37 -26.93 1.20 15.73
N GLN A 38 -26.87 1.39 14.43
CA GLN A 38 -25.72 0.98 13.64
C GLN A 38 -24.63 2.06 13.76
N GLY A 39 -23.45 1.66 14.20
CA GLY A 39 -22.28 2.52 14.11
C GLY A 39 -22.00 2.83 12.63
N SER A 40 -21.61 4.06 12.30
CA SER A 40 -21.17 4.39 10.95
C SER A 40 -19.98 3.52 10.59
N ALA A 41 -20.04 2.87 9.42
CA ALA A 41 -18.91 2.05 8.94
C ALA A 41 -17.65 2.93 8.82
N VAL A 42 -16.53 2.42 9.33
CA VAL A 42 -15.24 3.11 9.19
C VAL A 42 -14.84 3.13 7.72
N ALA A 43 -14.52 4.33 7.21
CA ALA A 43 -14.05 4.48 5.84
C ALA A 43 -12.76 3.66 5.61
N LYS A 44 -12.62 3.09 4.42
CA LYS A 44 -11.49 2.25 4.06
C LYS A 44 -10.36 3.06 3.44
N PRO A 45 -9.10 2.85 3.83
CA PRO A 45 -7.97 3.40 3.08
C PRO A 45 -7.87 2.69 1.72
N LYS A 46 -7.50 3.44 0.67
CA LYS A 46 -7.23 2.88 -0.66
C LYS A 46 -5.73 2.86 -0.88
N ILE A 47 -5.14 1.71 -1.21
CA ILE A 47 -3.75 1.63 -1.63
C ILE A 47 -3.59 2.39 -2.96
N THR A 48 -2.79 3.44 -2.97
CA THR A 48 -2.53 4.32 -4.12
C THR A 48 -1.28 3.92 -4.88
N SER A 49 -0.36 3.20 -4.22
CA SER A 49 0.88 2.71 -4.83
C SER A 49 1.36 1.44 -4.12
N ALA A 50 1.81 0.46 -4.90
CA ALA A 50 2.52 -0.73 -4.45
C ALA A 50 3.74 -0.94 -5.35
N LYS A 51 4.89 -0.39 -4.96
CA LYS A 51 6.13 -0.44 -5.76
C LYS A 51 7.01 -1.59 -5.28
N ALA A 52 7.20 -2.58 -6.13
CA ALA A 52 8.09 -3.70 -5.88
C ALA A 52 9.58 -3.27 -5.86
N GLY A 53 10.34 -3.89 -4.96
CA GLY A 53 11.80 -3.78 -4.85
C GLY A 53 12.39 -5.12 -4.46
N ASP A 54 13.70 -5.15 -4.19
CA ASP A 54 14.41 -6.36 -3.79
C ASP A 54 13.98 -6.78 -2.38
N GLY A 55 13.32 -7.94 -2.28
CA GLY A 55 12.78 -8.49 -1.03
C GLY A 55 11.74 -7.62 -0.33
N GLN A 56 11.15 -6.63 -1.00
CA GLN A 56 10.23 -5.68 -0.39
C GLN A 56 9.19 -5.09 -1.35
N VAL A 57 8.15 -4.49 -0.77
CA VAL A 57 7.18 -3.65 -1.49
C VAL A 57 6.95 -2.36 -0.71
N ALA A 58 7.13 -1.21 -1.37
CA ALA A 58 6.76 0.09 -0.83
C ALA A 58 5.28 0.35 -1.10
N LEU A 59 4.50 0.50 -0.04
CA LEU A 59 3.07 0.80 -0.09
C LEU A 59 2.81 2.25 0.30
N ASN A 60 1.86 2.89 -0.40
CA ASN A 60 1.23 4.13 0.03
C ASN A 60 -0.30 3.96 -0.09
N TRP A 61 -1.03 4.65 0.77
CA TRP A 61 -2.49 4.63 0.78
C TRP A 61 -3.09 5.99 1.12
N SER A 62 -4.39 6.14 0.86
CA SER A 62 -5.11 7.37 1.19
C SER A 62 -5.33 7.49 2.68
N ALA A 63 -5.19 8.72 3.21
CA ALA A 63 -5.57 9.01 4.59
C ALA A 63 -7.08 8.82 4.78
N VAL A 64 -7.45 8.34 5.97
CA VAL A 64 -8.84 8.26 6.42
C VAL A 64 -9.02 9.26 7.55
N SER A 65 -10.06 10.10 7.43
CA SER A 65 -10.35 11.14 8.44
C SER A 65 -10.59 10.51 9.81
N GLY A 66 -9.92 11.03 10.84
CA GLY A 66 -9.99 10.53 12.20
C GLY A 66 -9.23 9.21 12.46
N ALA A 67 -8.51 8.69 11.47
CA ALA A 67 -7.69 7.50 11.68
C ALA A 67 -6.48 7.83 12.57
N THR A 68 -6.32 7.06 13.63
CA THR A 68 -5.17 7.15 14.56
C THR A 68 -4.12 6.08 14.28
N ASN A 69 -4.48 5.03 13.54
CA ASN A 69 -3.57 3.95 13.17
C ASN A 69 -4.05 3.23 11.90
N TYR A 70 -3.11 2.57 11.21
CA TYR A 70 -3.36 1.70 10.07
C TYR A 70 -2.71 0.34 10.32
N ALA A 71 -3.42 -0.74 10.00
CA ALA A 71 -2.89 -2.10 10.01
C ALA A 71 -2.67 -2.54 8.55
N VAL A 72 -1.44 -2.93 8.22
CA VAL A 72 -1.05 -3.42 6.91
C VAL A 72 -1.01 -4.94 6.92
N TYR A 73 -1.64 -5.54 5.94
CA TYR A 73 -1.74 -7.00 5.80
C TYR A 73 -1.07 -7.46 4.51
N THR A 74 -0.48 -8.64 4.58
CA THR A 74 0.00 -9.41 3.43
C THR A 74 -0.83 -10.66 3.23
N TYR A 75 -1.05 -11.04 1.97
CA TYR A 75 -1.72 -12.26 1.56
C TYR A 75 -0.80 -13.05 0.63
N VAL A 76 -0.50 -14.29 1.00
CA VAL A 76 0.32 -15.22 0.21
C VAL A 76 -0.08 -16.66 0.51
N ASN A 77 -0.10 -17.51 -0.49
CA ASN A 77 -0.44 -18.94 -0.36
C ASN A 77 -1.75 -19.19 0.40
N GLY A 78 -2.79 -18.38 0.14
CA GLY A 78 -4.10 -18.53 0.76
C GLY A 78 -4.19 -17.99 2.20
N LYS A 79 -3.14 -17.37 2.74
CA LYS A 79 -3.10 -16.92 4.15
C LYS A 79 -2.86 -15.42 4.25
N TRP A 80 -3.55 -14.80 5.21
CA TRP A 80 -3.33 -13.42 5.63
C TRP A 80 -2.39 -13.36 6.83
N ALA A 81 -1.50 -12.40 6.81
CA ALA A 81 -0.64 -12.05 7.95
C ALA A 81 -0.59 -10.54 8.14
N VAL A 82 -0.41 -10.09 9.38
CA VAL A 82 -0.17 -8.68 9.67
C VAL A 82 1.29 -8.36 9.36
N ALA A 83 1.53 -7.43 8.43
CA ALA A 83 2.87 -6.94 8.12
C ALA A 83 3.34 -5.87 9.11
N GLY A 84 2.41 -5.12 9.70
CA GLY A 84 2.72 -4.12 10.72
C GLY A 84 1.64 -3.05 10.88
N TYR A 85 1.91 -2.13 11.80
CA TYR A 85 1.04 -0.99 12.13
C TYR A 85 1.76 0.33 11.83
N ARG A 86 1.03 1.36 11.38
CA ARG A 86 1.56 2.69 11.06
C ARG A 86 0.56 3.79 11.42
N THR A 87 1.08 4.94 11.83
CA THR A 87 0.31 6.18 11.95
C THR A 87 0.35 7.01 10.66
N ALA A 88 1.41 6.83 9.85
CA ALA A 88 1.56 7.43 8.52
C ALA A 88 0.86 6.58 7.45
N THR A 89 0.69 7.16 6.25
CA THR A 89 0.02 6.55 5.10
C THR A 89 0.95 5.82 4.14
N GLY A 90 2.06 5.31 4.63
CA GLY A 90 3.02 4.54 3.85
C GLY A 90 3.83 3.55 4.69
N MET A 91 4.28 2.46 4.05
CA MET A 91 5.09 1.42 4.68
C MET A 91 5.93 0.67 3.65
N TYR A 92 7.18 0.35 3.99
CA TYR A 92 7.93 -0.70 3.34
C TYR A 92 7.61 -2.04 4.01
N VAL A 93 7.04 -2.97 3.25
CA VAL A 93 6.88 -4.36 3.68
C VAL A 93 8.12 -5.11 3.20
N THR A 94 8.95 -5.57 4.13
CA THR A 94 10.25 -6.20 3.89
C THR A 94 10.23 -7.70 4.21
N GLY A 95 11.32 -8.41 3.90
CA GLY A 95 11.44 -9.86 4.14
C GLY A 95 10.58 -10.69 3.18
N LEU A 96 10.22 -10.13 2.03
CA LEU A 96 9.44 -10.83 1.02
C LEU A 96 10.38 -11.61 0.07
N THR A 97 9.89 -12.74 -0.44
CA THR A 97 10.63 -13.54 -1.43
C THR A 97 10.45 -12.97 -2.82
N ASN A 98 11.55 -12.69 -3.52
CA ASN A 98 11.51 -12.26 -4.92
C ASN A 98 10.87 -13.34 -5.81
N GLY A 99 10.07 -12.88 -6.80
CA GLY A 99 9.32 -13.75 -7.71
C GLY A 99 8.00 -14.28 -7.15
N VAL A 100 7.72 -14.11 -5.85
CA VAL A 100 6.45 -14.52 -5.24
C VAL A 100 5.44 -13.37 -5.28
N LYS A 101 4.24 -13.63 -5.76
CA LYS A 101 3.14 -12.65 -5.80
C LYS A 101 2.47 -12.53 -4.42
N TYR A 102 2.50 -11.34 -3.84
CA TYR A 102 1.84 -10.99 -2.59
C TYR A 102 0.64 -10.09 -2.85
N GLY A 103 -0.46 -10.31 -2.10
CA GLY A 103 -1.55 -9.37 -1.97
C GLY A 103 -1.33 -8.46 -0.76
N PHE A 104 -1.77 -7.22 -0.85
CA PHE A 104 -1.68 -6.23 0.22
C PHE A 104 -3.03 -5.59 0.46
N ALA A 105 -3.37 -5.37 1.72
CA ALA A 105 -4.54 -4.63 2.14
C ALA A 105 -4.22 -3.79 3.38
N VAL A 106 -4.97 -2.71 3.57
CA VAL A 106 -4.78 -1.80 4.71
C VAL A 106 -6.12 -1.55 5.38
N LYS A 107 -6.14 -1.57 6.71
CA LYS A 107 -7.26 -1.14 7.55
C LYS A 107 -6.93 0.17 8.23
N ALA A 108 -7.93 1.02 8.44
CA ALA A 108 -7.84 2.21 9.26
C ALA A 108 -8.52 1.97 10.62
N TYR A 109 -7.93 2.50 11.69
CA TYR A 109 -8.50 2.50 13.04
C TYR A 109 -9.05 3.88 13.36
N VAL A 110 -10.37 3.97 13.53
CA VAL A 110 -11.08 5.23 13.79
C VAL A 110 -12.05 5.01 14.94
N ASN A 111 -11.99 5.85 15.97
CA ASN A 111 -12.93 5.85 17.09
C ASN A 111 -13.16 4.46 17.73
N GLY A 112 -12.10 3.69 17.94
CA GLY A 112 -12.17 2.38 18.58
C GLY A 112 -12.53 1.21 17.65
N ALA A 113 -12.68 1.43 16.34
CA ALA A 113 -13.04 0.39 15.37
C ALA A 113 -12.09 0.35 14.17
N TRP A 114 -11.85 -0.85 13.63
CA TRP A 114 -11.13 -1.05 12.39
C TRP A 114 -12.07 -1.04 11.19
N SER A 115 -11.64 -0.48 10.07
CA SER A 115 -12.35 -0.63 8.79
C SER A 115 -12.31 -2.09 8.32
N ASP A 116 -13.27 -2.46 7.45
CA ASP A 116 -13.25 -3.75 6.78
C ASP A 116 -12.27 -3.79 5.60
N ILE A 117 -11.97 -5.01 5.11
CA ILE A 117 -11.28 -5.27 3.84
C ILE A 117 -12.25 -6.01 2.93
N GLY A 118 -12.46 -5.48 1.72
CA GLY A 118 -13.14 -6.19 0.64
C GLY A 118 -12.13 -6.78 -0.35
N SER A 119 -12.56 -7.69 -1.22
CA SER A 119 -11.70 -8.27 -2.26
C SER A 119 -11.16 -7.21 -3.24
N SER A 120 -11.93 -6.14 -3.49
CA SER A 120 -11.54 -5.01 -4.35
C SER A 120 -10.49 -4.10 -3.71
N ASP A 121 -10.23 -4.23 -2.40
CA ASP A 121 -9.25 -3.41 -1.67
C ASP A 121 -7.84 -4.03 -1.72
N ILE A 122 -7.69 -5.23 -2.31
CA ILE A 122 -6.43 -5.97 -2.36
C ILE A 122 -5.64 -5.53 -3.59
N VAL A 123 -4.42 -5.06 -3.37
CA VAL A 123 -3.45 -4.74 -4.43
C VAL A 123 -2.35 -5.80 -4.43
N TYR A 124 -1.94 -6.25 -5.61
CA TYR A 124 -0.91 -7.27 -5.76
C TYR A 124 0.39 -6.68 -6.27
N ALA A 125 1.51 -7.17 -5.72
CA ALA A 125 2.84 -6.89 -6.24
C ALA A 125 3.74 -8.12 -6.07
N THR A 126 4.75 -8.23 -6.96
CA THR A 126 5.75 -9.30 -6.94
C THR A 126 7.12 -8.64 -6.71
N PRO A 127 7.74 -8.79 -5.53
CA PRO A 127 9.10 -8.34 -5.30
C PRO A 127 10.05 -8.92 -6.33
N ALA A 128 11.04 -8.15 -6.76
CA ALA A 128 12.04 -8.58 -7.71
C ALA A 128 13.39 -7.96 -7.34
N ALA A 129 14.46 -8.74 -7.47
CA ALA A 129 15.81 -8.24 -7.28
C ALA A 129 16.09 -7.10 -8.27
N ALA A 130 16.78 -6.07 -7.81
CA ALA A 130 17.26 -5.02 -8.69
C ALA A 130 18.27 -5.61 -9.68
N VAL A 131 18.03 -5.39 -10.97
CA VAL A 131 19.04 -5.75 -11.99
C VAL A 131 20.22 -4.78 -11.86
N ALA A 132 21.39 -5.31 -11.54
CA ALA A 132 22.61 -4.54 -11.49
C ALA A 132 22.90 -3.90 -12.88
N LYS A 133 23.42 -2.69 -12.88
CA LYS A 133 23.82 -2.00 -14.10
C LYS A 133 25.32 -2.20 -14.32
N PRO A 134 25.78 -2.47 -15.56
CA PRO A 134 27.20 -2.44 -15.87
C PRO A 134 27.73 -1.01 -15.69
N VAL A 135 28.94 -0.89 -15.16
CA VAL A 135 29.64 0.40 -15.00
C VAL A 135 30.81 0.39 -15.98
N ILE A 136 30.92 1.42 -16.83
CA ILE A 136 32.09 1.57 -17.72
C ILE A 136 33.32 1.85 -16.83
N THR A 137 34.31 0.97 -16.88
CA THR A 137 35.55 1.05 -16.11
C THR A 137 36.69 1.69 -16.90
N LYS A 138 36.60 1.62 -18.23
CA LYS A 138 37.61 2.20 -19.13
C LYS A 138 36.93 2.68 -20.41
N ALA A 139 37.26 3.88 -20.84
CA ALA A 139 36.97 4.42 -22.17
C ALA A 139 38.25 5.06 -22.69
N GLN A 140 38.90 4.45 -23.67
CA GLN A 140 40.17 4.94 -24.24
C GLN A 140 39.99 5.27 -25.71
N ALA A 141 40.19 6.54 -26.03
CA ALA A 141 40.17 7.01 -27.42
C ALA A 141 41.38 6.46 -28.18
N GLN A 142 41.15 6.09 -29.43
CA GLN A 142 42.13 5.68 -30.42
C GLN A 142 41.74 6.30 -31.77
N ASP A 143 42.54 6.13 -32.81
CA ASP A 143 42.22 6.65 -34.15
C ASP A 143 40.91 6.06 -34.67
N GLY A 144 39.90 6.90 -34.87
CA GLY A 144 38.58 6.54 -35.37
C GLY A 144 37.76 5.56 -34.50
N GLN A 145 38.18 5.29 -33.26
CA GLN A 145 37.50 4.34 -32.36
C GLN A 145 37.70 4.64 -30.87
N VAL A 146 36.86 4.02 -30.04
CA VAL A 146 37.00 4.03 -28.58
C VAL A 146 36.98 2.60 -28.06
N ALA A 147 37.99 2.21 -27.29
CA ALA A 147 38.02 0.96 -26.54
C ALA A 147 37.24 1.16 -25.22
N LEU A 148 36.19 0.36 -25.03
CA LEU A 148 35.36 0.38 -23.83
C LEU A 148 35.54 -0.93 -23.04
N ASN A 149 35.60 -0.83 -21.71
CA ASN A 149 35.46 -1.95 -20.80
C ASN A 149 34.43 -1.58 -19.73
N TRP A 150 33.70 -2.57 -19.22
CA TRP A 150 32.71 -2.40 -18.16
C TRP A 150 32.71 -3.56 -17.20
N THR A 151 32.04 -3.39 -16.05
CA THR A 151 31.93 -4.43 -15.02
C THR A 151 31.00 -5.56 -15.47
N THR A 152 31.34 -6.79 -15.10
CA THR A 152 30.44 -7.93 -15.26
C THR A 152 29.18 -7.73 -14.39
N VAL A 153 28.03 -8.08 -14.94
CA VAL A 153 26.76 -8.18 -14.22
C VAL A 153 26.39 -9.64 -14.10
N SER A 154 26.18 -10.10 -12.86
CA SER A 154 25.80 -11.49 -12.60
C SER A 154 24.51 -11.84 -13.33
N GLY A 155 24.51 -12.98 -14.05
CA GLY A 155 23.37 -13.44 -14.84
C GLY A 155 23.15 -12.72 -16.17
N ALA A 156 23.98 -11.72 -16.53
CA ALA A 156 23.89 -11.10 -17.85
C ALA A 156 24.42 -12.06 -18.92
N THR A 157 23.61 -12.30 -19.92
CA THR A 157 23.97 -13.14 -21.09
C THR A 157 24.45 -12.28 -22.26
N ASN A 158 24.14 -10.97 -22.26
CA ASN A 158 24.50 -10.04 -23.32
C ASN A 158 24.52 -8.60 -22.79
N TYR A 159 25.32 -7.75 -23.39
CA TYR A 159 25.41 -6.31 -23.15
C TYR A 159 25.09 -5.55 -24.43
N ALA A 160 24.24 -4.54 -24.36
CA ALA A 160 24.01 -3.59 -25.44
C ALA A 160 24.84 -2.32 -25.16
N VAL A 161 25.67 -1.95 -26.11
CA VAL A 161 26.48 -0.72 -26.03
C VAL A 161 25.82 0.36 -26.88
N TYR A 162 25.64 1.53 -26.28
CA TYR A 162 25.05 2.69 -26.94
C TYR A 162 26.05 3.82 -27.03
N THR A 163 25.99 4.57 -28.13
CA THR A 163 26.68 5.84 -28.31
C THR A 163 25.68 6.98 -28.25
N TYR A 164 26.10 8.10 -27.68
CA TYR A 164 25.36 9.35 -27.69
C TYR A 164 26.14 10.37 -28.53
N LEU A 165 25.59 10.74 -29.66
CA LEU A 165 26.23 11.69 -30.58
C LEU A 165 25.17 12.65 -31.16
N ASN A 166 25.51 13.94 -31.22
CA ASN A 166 24.62 14.98 -31.76
C ASN A 166 23.20 14.95 -31.16
N GLY A 167 23.07 14.74 -29.84
CA GLY A 167 21.79 14.73 -29.15
C GLY A 167 20.98 13.42 -29.30
N LYS A 168 21.55 12.39 -29.92
CA LYS A 168 20.83 11.12 -30.21
C LYS A 168 21.59 9.91 -29.66
N TRP A 169 20.84 8.95 -29.12
CA TRP A 169 21.33 7.62 -28.78
C TRP A 169 21.23 6.69 -29.99
N SER A 170 22.28 5.91 -30.23
CA SER A 170 22.30 4.83 -31.22
C SER A 170 22.97 3.59 -30.64
N VAL A 171 22.57 2.41 -31.11
CA VAL A 171 23.19 1.14 -30.73
C VAL A 171 24.53 1.01 -31.45
N ALA A 172 25.62 0.92 -30.69
CA ALA A 172 26.96 0.63 -31.23
C ALA A 172 27.18 -0.86 -31.45
N GLY A 173 26.50 -1.72 -30.67
CA GLY A 173 26.57 -3.17 -30.83
C GLY A 173 26.19 -3.93 -29.58
N TYR A 174 26.22 -5.26 -29.71
CA TYR A 174 25.93 -6.22 -28.65
C TYR A 174 27.17 -7.08 -28.35
N ARG A 175 27.40 -7.43 -27.09
CA ARG A 175 28.55 -8.24 -26.66
C ARG A 175 28.16 -9.19 -25.52
N THR A 176 28.74 -10.37 -25.52
CA THR A 176 28.70 -11.33 -24.42
C THR A 176 29.84 -11.07 -23.43
N ALA A 177 30.95 -10.48 -23.91
CA ALA A 177 32.12 -10.08 -23.11
C ALA A 177 31.94 -8.64 -22.57
N THR A 178 32.78 -8.25 -21.62
CA THR A 178 32.76 -6.96 -20.92
C THR A 178 33.64 -5.87 -21.58
N GLY A 179 33.89 -5.99 -22.88
CA GLY A 179 34.67 -5.03 -23.65
C GLY A 179 34.24 -4.94 -25.10
N MET A 180 34.45 -3.78 -25.73
CA MET A 180 34.14 -3.54 -27.13
C MET A 180 34.94 -2.35 -27.65
N TYR A 181 35.35 -2.45 -28.93
CA TYR A 181 35.77 -1.29 -29.71
C TYR A 181 34.54 -0.70 -30.40
N VAL A 182 34.25 0.56 -30.12
CA VAL A 182 33.25 1.34 -30.88
C VAL A 182 34.01 2.08 -31.98
N THR A 183 33.71 1.72 -33.23
CA THR A 183 34.40 2.21 -34.43
C THR A 183 33.55 3.23 -35.21
N GLY A 184 34.14 3.91 -36.22
CA GLY A 184 33.44 4.89 -37.03
C GLY A 184 33.15 6.20 -36.32
N LEU A 185 33.96 6.56 -35.34
CA LEU A 185 33.90 7.83 -34.63
C LEU A 185 34.86 8.81 -35.29
N THR A 186 34.37 9.96 -35.72
CA THR A 186 35.13 11.05 -36.33
C THR A 186 35.22 12.22 -35.38
#